data_142071581c22e83208251c3965906d08
#
_entry.id   142071581c22e83208251c3965906d08
#
_cell.length_a   1.000
_cell.length_b   1.000
_cell.length_c   1.000
_cell.angle_alpha   90.00
_cell.angle_beta   90.00
_cell.angle_gamma   90.00
#
_symmetry.space_group_name_H-M   'P 1'
#
loop_
_entity.id
_entity.type
_entity.pdbx_description
1 polymer ?
#
loop_
_entity_poly.entity_id
_entity_poly.type
_entity_poly.pdbx_seq_one_letter_code
_entity_poly.pdbx_strand_id
1 'polypeptide(L)'
;KARRVNVIMPFLYESRQHKRTGRESLDCALALQELTNMGVDNIITFDAHDPRVQNAIPRHGFETVQPAYQFIKGLFRAEPDLAVDSNHLMVISPDAGGTGRAIYLANVLGVDMGMFYKRRDYSTIIDGRNPIVAHEFLGADVSGKNMIIIDDMISSGDSMLEVAALLKQRGAAKIFMCSTFGLFTNGLERFDKAYKEVLLTVCSLPIWYTRHRSFSP
;
A
#
# COMPACT_ATOMS: atom_id res chain seq x y z
N LYS A 1 -14.83 -2.29 36.66
CA LYS A 1 -14.02 -3.26 35.95
C LYS A 1 -14.67 -3.53 34.59
N ALA A 2 -13.96 -3.29 33.49
CA ALA A 2 -14.52 -3.53 32.15
C ALA A 2 -14.82 -5.04 31.97
N ARG A 3 -15.90 -5.34 31.25
CA ARG A 3 -16.29 -6.72 30.91
C ARG A 3 -15.56 -7.20 29.66
N ARG A 4 -15.29 -6.28 28.71
CA ARG A 4 -14.54 -6.51 27.48
C ARG A 4 -13.65 -5.31 27.21
N VAL A 5 -12.50 -5.58 26.62
CA VAL A 5 -11.55 -4.55 26.21
C VAL A 5 -11.27 -4.73 24.71
N ASN A 6 -11.63 -3.74 23.91
CA ASN A 6 -11.31 -3.68 22.50
C ASN A 6 -10.26 -2.59 22.28
N VAL A 7 -9.19 -2.91 21.57
CA VAL A 7 -8.15 -1.95 21.19
C VAL A 7 -8.34 -1.60 19.74
N ILE A 8 -8.53 -0.31 19.45
CA ILE A 8 -8.51 0.21 18.09
C ILE A 8 -7.12 0.82 17.88
N MET A 9 -6.36 0.20 17.01
CA MET A 9 -5.00 0.61 16.66
C MET A 9 -4.98 0.95 15.17
N PRO A 10 -5.22 2.21 14.78
CA PRO A 10 -5.35 2.59 13.37
C PRO A 10 -4.13 2.16 12.55
N PHE A 11 -2.93 2.35 13.07
CA PHE A 11 -1.69 1.79 12.56
C PHE A 11 -1.24 0.66 13.46
N LEU A 12 -1.14 -0.54 12.92
CA LEU A 12 -0.71 -1.71 13.69
C LEU A 12 0.78 -1.60 14.03
N TYR A 13 1.09 -1.61 15.32
CA TYR A 13 2.46 -1.54 15.81
C TYR A 13 3.32 -2.68 15.24
N GLU A 14 4.50 -2.34 14.75
CA GLU A 14 5.47 -3.27 14.14
C GLU A 14 4.88 -4.14 13.00
N SER A 15 3.85 -3.66 12.29
CA SER A 15 3.15 -4.44 11.27
C SER A 15 4.05 -4.96 10.15
N ARG A 16 5.16 -4.26 9.85
CA ARG A 16 6.15 -4.68 8.84
C ARG A 16 7.03 -5.83 9.32
N GLN A 17 7.18 -6.03 10.65
CA GLN A 17 7.89 -7.14 11.25
C GLN A 17 6.94 -8.33 11.53
N HIS A 18 6.19 -8.73 10.51
CA HIS A 18 5.15 -9.76 10.56
C HIS A 18 5.69 -11.18 10.33
N LYS A 19 6.91 -11.31 9.82
CA LYS A 19 7.59 -12.60 9.52
C LYS A 19 9.09 -12.46 9.75
N ARG A 20 9.75 -13.61 9.91
CA ARG A 20 11.22 -13.70 9.95
C ARG A 20 11.75 -14.17 8.61
N THR A 21 12.83 -13.57 8.16
CA THR A 21 13.62 -14.01 7.00
C THR A 21 15.05 -14.37 7.39
N GLY A 22 15.44 -14.06 8.63
CA GLY A 22 16.76 -14.31 9.21
C GLY A 22 16.72 -14.36 10.73
N ARG A 23 17.83 -13.97 11.36
CA ARG A 23 17.93 -13.85 12.83
C ARG A 23 17.39 -12.50 13.30
N GLU A 24 16.10 -12.36 13.26
CA GLU A 24 15.38 -11.16 13.64
C GLU A 24 14.22 -11.51 14.57
N SER A 25 13.74 -10.53 15.32
CA SER A 25 12.58 -10.69 16.19
C SER A 25 11.29 -10.81 15.36
N LEU A 26 10.20 -11.18 16.02
CA LEU A 26 8.86 -11.23 15.43
C LEU A 26 7.95 -10.25 16.19
N ASP A 27 8.31 -8.96 16.09
CA ASP A 27 7.80 -7.91 16.96
C ASP A 27 6.29 -7.72 16.87
N CYS A 28 5.73 -7.82 15.66
CA CYS A 28 4.29 -7.71 15.49
C CYS A 28 3.53 -8.81 16.26
N ALA A 29 3.97 -10.06 16.16
CA ALA A 29 3.35 -11.17 16.86
C ALA A 29 3.50 -11.03 18.38
N LEU A 30 4.68 -10.61 18.85
CA LEU A 30 4.94 -10.38 20.27
C LEU A 30 4.03 -9.28 20.83
N ALA A 31 3.92 -8.15 20.14
CA ALA A 31 3.05 -7.04 20.56
C ALA A 31 1.57 -7.46 20.65
N LEU A 32 1.08 -8.26 19.69
CA LEU A 32 -0.28 -8.81 19.74
C LEU A 32 -0.46 -9.75 20.95
N GLN A 33 0.51 -10.60 21.22
CA GLN A 33 0.47 -11.51 22.40
C GLN A 33 0.53 -10.74 23.72
N GLU A 34 1.33 -9.69 23.82
CA GLU A 34 1.38 -8.83 25.02
C GLU A 34 0.03 -8.18 25.28
N LEU A 35 -0.62 -7.60 24.26
CA LEU A 35 -1.95 -7.01 24.39
C LEU A 35 -2.99 -8.03 24.87
N THR A 36 -3.00 -9.22 24.29
CA THR A 36 -3.96 -10.26 24.69
C THR A 36 -3.68 -10.83 26.09
N ASN A 37 -2.41 -10.93 26.47
CA ASN A 37 -2.01 -11.32 27.85
C ASN A 37 -2.42 -10.27 28.90
N MET A 38 -2.51 -8.99 28.50
CA MET A 38 -3.05 -7.92 29.36
C MET A 38 -4.58 -7.95 29.46
N GLY A 39 -5.28 -8.85 28.75
CA GLY A 39 -6.73 -8.99 28.81
C GLY A 39 -7.49 -8.24 27.69
N VAL A 40 -6.84 -7.93 26.59
CA VAL A 40 -7.51 -7.40 25.40
C VAL A 40 -8.25 -8.53 24.68
N ASP A 41 -9.56 -8.35 24.46
CA ASP A 41 -10.41 -9.35 23.78
C ASP A 41 -10.31 -9.24 22.26
N ASN A 42 -10.30 -8.02 21.72
CA ASN A 42 -10.27 -7.75 20.29
C ASN A 42 -9.28 -6.64 19.94
N ILE A 43 -8.60 -6.81 18.83
CA ILE A 43 -7.71 -5.82 18.22
C ILE A 43 -8.29 -5.47 16.85
N ILE A 44 -8.52 -4.18 16.59
CA ILE A 44 -9.03 -3.66 15.33
C ILE A 44 -7.98 -2.73 14.76
N THR A 45 -7.57 -2.94 13.52
CA THR A 45 -6.61 -2.10 12.82
C THR A 45 -7.11 -1.76 11.42
N PHE A 46 -6.45 -0.80 10.77
CA PHE A 46 -6.71 -0.50 9.37
C PHE A 46 -5.58 -1.06 8.52
N ASP A 47 -5.93 -1.76 7.44
CA ASP A 47 -5.03 -2.21 6.39
C ASP A 47 -3.71 -2.81 6.92
N ALA A 48 -3.82 -3.84 7.74
CA ALA A 48 -2.63 -4.52 8.27
C ALA A 48 -1.69 -4.91 7.12
N HIS A 49 -0.39 -4.64 7.27
CA HIS A 49 0.64 -4.94 6.26
C HIS A 49 0.56 -6.40 5.80
N ASP A 50 0.37 -7.32 6.73
CA ASP A 50 0.02 -8.71 6.46
C ASP A 50 -1.07 -9.18 7.44
N PRO A 51 -2.31 -9.44 7.00
CA PRO A 51 -3.40 -9.83 7.89
C PRO A 51 -3.18 -11.19 8.57
N ARG A 52 -2.22 -12.00 8.12
CA ARG A 52 -1.87 -13.29 8.73
C ARG A 52 -1.23 -13.15 10.11
N VAL A 53 -0.88 -11.94 10.56
CA VAL A 53 -0.42 -11.68 11.93
C VAL A 53 -1.45 -12.13 12.97
N GLN A 54 -2.74 -12.20 12.62
CA GLN A 54 -3.80 -12.75 13.47
C GLN A 54 -3.51 -14.18 13.95
N ASN A 55 -2.71 -14.94 13.22
CA ASN A 55 -2.32 -16.31 13.61
C ASN A 55 -1.50 -16.37 14.90
N ALA A 56 -0.92 -15.23 15.34
CA ALA A 56 -0.22 -15.14 16.62
C ALA A 56 -1.16 -15.18 17.84
N ILE A 57 -2.45 -14.87 17.64
CA ILE A 57 -3.46 -14.74 18.70
C ILE A 57 -4.76 -15.50 18.38
N PRO A 58 -4.71 -16.81 18.13
CA PRO A 58 -5.84 -17.58 17.56
C PRO A 58 -7.09 -17.66 18.46
N ARG A 59 -7.00 -17.22 19.70
CA ARG A 59 -8.11 -17.23 20.68
C ARG A 59 -8.79 -15.87 20.84
N HIS A 60 -8.28 -14.82 20.19
CA HIS A 60 -8.72 -13.44 20.34
C HIS A 60 -9.20 -12.89 19.00
N GLY A 61 -10.06 -11.88 19.06
CA GLY A 61 -10.52 -11.19 17.86
C GLY A 61 -9.40 -10.33 17.25
N PHE A 62 -9.27 -10.40 15.94
CA PHE A 62 -8.42 -9.52 15.16
C PHE A 62 -9.16 -9.12 13.89
N GLU A 63 -9.30 -7.84 13.66
CA GLU A 63 -9.97 -7.30 12.49
C GLU A 63 -9.08 -6.29 11.78
N THR A 64 -8.97 -6.42 10.46
CA THR A 64 -8.31 -5.44 9.62
C THR A 64 -9.32 -4.83 8.66
N VAL A 65 -9.57 -3.52 8.82
CA VAL A 65 -10.54 -2.78 8.02
C VAL A 65 -9.89 -2.33 6.72
N GLN A 66 -10.48 -2.71 5.58
CA GLN A 66 -9.98 -2.35 4.27
C GLN A 66 -10.39 -0.93 3.89
N PRO A 67 -9.45 -0.08 3.41
CA PRO A 67 -9.71 1.32 3.07
C PRO A 67 -10.31 1.53 1.67
N ALA A 68 -10.62 0.46 0.92
CA ALA A 68 -11.03 0.52 -0.49
C ALA A 68 -12.16 1.52 -0.75
N TYR A 69 -13.19 1.56 0.11
CA TYR A 69 -14.28 2.52 -0.03
C TYR A 69 -13.79 3.98 0.04
N GLN A 70 -12.85 4.28 0.92
CA GLN A 70 -12.31 5.63 1.07
C GLN A 70 -11.44 6.02 -0.13
N PHE A 71 -10.67 5.06 -0.68
CA PHE A 71 -9.90 5.28 -1.89
C PHE A 71 -10.81 5.59 -3.08
N ILE A 72 -11.84 4.78 -3.30
CA ILE A 72 -12.81 4.97 -4.38
C ILE A 72 -13.48 6.34 -4.24
N LYS A 73 -13.95 6.70 -3.04
CA LYS A 73 -14.55 7.99 -2.76
C LYS A 73 -13.59 9.16 -3.02
N GLY A 74 -12.31 9.02 -2.65
CA GLY A 74 -11.27 10.01 -2.91
C GLY A 74 -10.98 10.17 -4.40
N LEU A 75 -10.88 9.07 -5.13
CA LEU A 75 -10.65 9.05 -6.57
C LEU A 75 -11.77 9.75 -7.34
N PHE A 76 -13.05 9.41 -7.08
CA PHE A 76 -14.18 10.05 -7.75
C PHE A 76 -14.40 11.51 -7.37
N ARG A 77 -13.91 11.95 -6.22
CA ARG A 77 -13.89 13.37 -5.89
C ARG A 77 -12.85 14.15 -6.69
N ALA A 78 -11.67 13.54 -6.90
CA ALA A 78 -10.58 14.15 -7.65
C ALA A 78 -10.82 14.08 -9.17
N GLU A 79 -11.41 12.98 -9.65
CA GLU A 79 -11.66 12.68 -11.04
C GLU A 79 -13.10 12.17 -11.23
N PRO A 80 -14.10 13.07 -11.27
CA PRO A 80 -15.51 12.67 -11.35
C PRO A 80 -15.86 11.87 -12.61
N ASP A 81 -15.15 12.10 -13.72
CA ASP A 81 -15.36 11.46 -15.01
C ASP A 81 -14.46 10.23 -15.24
N LEU A 82 -13.86 9.68 -14.17
CA LEU A 82 -13.01 8.51 -14.27
C LEU A 82 -13.80 7.29 -14.76
N ALA A 83 -13.47 6.80 -15.96
CA ALA A 83 -14.05 5.58 -16.49
C ALA A 83 -13.50 4.35 -15.73
N VAL A 84 -14.43 3.53 -15.20
CA VAL A 84 -14.10 2.33 -14.39
C VAL A 84 -14.48 1.09 -15.19
N ASP A 85 -13.57 0.68 -16.04
CA ASP A 85 -13.62 -0.57 -16.80
C ASP A 85 -12.20 -0.99 -17.19
N SER A 86 -12.00 -2.24 -17.60
CA SER A 86 -10.68 -2.81 -17.91
C SER A 86 -9.99 -2.20 -19.13
N ASN A 87 -10.71 -1.43 -19.97
CA ASN A 87 -10.10 -0.72 -21.11
C ASN A 87 -9.45 0.60 -20.69
N HIS A 88 -9.96 1.22 -19.61
CA HIS A 88 -9.57 2.56 -19.19
C HIS A 88 -8.84 2.62 -17.85
N LEU A 89 -8.98 1.60 -17.00
CA LEU A 89 -8.43 1.61 -15.65
C LEU A 89 -7.79 0.26 -15.28
N MET A 90 -6.68 0.31 -14.57
CA MET A 90 -6.00 -0.88 -14.02
C MET A 90 -5.47 -0.58 -12.62
N VAL A 91 -5.55 -1.56 -11.72
CA VAL A 91 -4.95 -1.49 -10.39
C VAL A 91 -3.55 -2.10 -10.43
N ILE A 92 -2.59 -1.42 -9.80
CA ILE A 92 -1.17 -1.81 -9.83
C ILE A 92 -0.68 -2.09 -8.41
N SER A 93 -0.11 -3.27 -8.21
CA SER A 93 0.71 -3.56 -7.04
C SER A 93 2.15 -3.10 -7.26
N PRO A 94 2.72 -2.28 -6.37
CA PRO A 94 4.10 -1.82 -6.52
C PRO A 94 5.15 -2.93 -6.35
N ASP A 95 4.77 -4.02 -5.68
CA ASP A 95 5.61 -5.20 -5.48
C ASP A 95 4.78 -6.46 -5.20
N ALA A 96 5.44 -7.59 -4.97
CA ALA A 96 4.77 -8.86 -4.67
C ALA A 96 4.04 -8.86 -3.32
N GLY A 97 4.47 -8.04 -2.35
CA GLY A 97 3.86 -7.96 -1.02
C GLY A 97 2.47 -7.33 -1.05
N GLY A 98 2.27 -6.31 -1.89
CA GLY A 98 1.00 -5.59 -2.04
C GLY A 98 -0.05 -6.28 -2.91
N THR A 99 0.26 -7.44 -3.51
CA THR A 99 -0.59 -8.11 -4.51
C THR A 99 -2.00 -8.41 -3.99
N GLY A 100 -2.13 -8.90 -2.76
CA GLY A 100 -3.45 -9.21 -2.17
C GLY A 100 -4.35 -7.97 -2.07
N ARG A 101 -3.80 -6.83 -1.72
CA ARG A 101 -4.49 -5.53 -1.64
C ARG A 101 -4.92 -5.05 -3.02
N ALA A 102 -4.04 -5.18 -4.01
CA ALA A 102 -4.34 -4.81 -5.40
C ALA A 102 -5.44 -5.69 -5.99
N ILE A 103 -5.40 -7.01 -5.77
CA ILE A 103 -6.45 -7.95 -6.19
C ILE A 103 -7.79 -7.55 -5.56
N TYR A 104 -7.80 -7.25 -4.25
CA TYR A 104 -9.04 -6.86 -3.58
C TYR A 104 -9.66 -5.60 -4.21
N LEU A 105 -8.86 -4.54 -4.40
CA LEU A 105 -9.37 -3.30 -5.01
C LEU A 105 -9.79 -3.51 -6.47
N ALA A 106 -9.02 -4.25 -7.26
CA ALA A 106 -9.35 -4.56 -8.65
C ALA A 106 -10.68 -5.32 -8.76
N ASN A 107 -10.91 -6.31 -7.88
CA ASN A 107 -12.19 -7.04 -7.83
C ASN A 107 -13.37 -6.13 -7.44
N VAL A 108 -13.18 -5.21 -6.47
CA VAL A 108 -14.22 -4.25 -6.08
C VAL A 108 -14.58 -3.31 -7.24
N LEU A 109 -13.59 -2.90 -8.03
CA LEU A 109 -13.78 -2.01 -9.18
C LEU A 109 -14.20 -2.75 -10.47
N GLY A 110 -14.04 -4.07 -10.53
CA GLY A 110 -14.29 -4.85 -11.74
C GLY A 110 -13.29 -4.58 -12.87
N VAL A 111 -12.02 -4.33 -12.54
CA VAL A 111 -10.94 -4.00 -13.48
C VAL A 111 -9.77 -4.97 -13.37
N ASP A 112 -8.86 -4.92 -14.35
CA ASP A 112 -7.65 -5.74 -14.33
C ASP A 112 -6.65 -5.25 -13.28
N MET A 113 -5.76 -6.16 -12.86
CA MET A 113 -4.62 -5.82 -12.01
C MET A 113 -3.31 -6.19 -12.70
N GLY A 114 -2.28 -5.40 -12.42
CA GLY A 114 -0.89 -5.67 -12.77
C GLY A 114 0.00 -5.53 -11.55
N MET A 115 1.22 -6.04 -11.64
CA MET A 115 2.21 -5.91 -10.57
C MET A 115 3.61 -5.71 -11.10
N PHE A 116 4.43 -5.02 -10.31
CA PHE A 116 5.86 -4.98 -10.50
C PHE A 116 6.55 -5.96 -9.57
N TYR A 117 7.62 -6.58 -10.04
CA TYR A 117 8.50 -7.34 -9.18
C TYR A 117 9.97 -6.99 -9.43
N LYS A 118 10.74 -7.02 -8.36
CA LYS A 118 12.17 -6.71 -8.37
C LYS A 118 12.94 -7.97 -8.67
N ARG A 119 13.42 -8.13 -9.90
CA ARG A 119 14.34 -9.21 -10.25
C ARG A 119 15.72 -8.89 -9.69
N ARG A 120 16.24 -9.80 -8.86
CA ARG A 120 17.56 -9.69 -8.26
C ARG A 120 18.56 -10.57 -9.00
N ASP A 121 19.79 -10.09 -9.10
CA ASP A 121 20.91 -10.92 -9.55
C ASP A 121 21.43 -11.71 -8.35
N TYR A 122 21.17 -13.00 -8.35
CA TYR A 122 21.65 -13.90 -7.30
C TYR A 122 23.07 -14.37 -7.52
N SER A 123 23.70 -14.04 -8.66
CA SER A 123 25.10 -14.37 -8.95
C SER A 123 26.08 -13.36 -8.31
N THR A 124 25.60 -12.19 -7.91
CA THR A 124 26.42 -11.09 -7.40
C THR A 124 25.89 -10.65 -6.02
N ILE A 125 26.81 -10.34 -5.10
CA ILE A 125 26.51 -9.75 -3.80
C ILE A 125 27.23 -8.41 -3.69
N ILE A 126 26.48 -7.32 -3.47
CA ILE A 126 27.00 -5.97 -3.24
C ILE A 126 26.46 -5.51 -1.88
N ASP A 127 27.36 -5.13 -0.97
CA ASP A 127 27.03 -4.69 0.40
C ASP A 127 26.10 -5.68 1.15
N GLY A 128 26.36 -6.99 0.98
CA GLY A 128 25.59 -8.05 1.62
C GLY A 128 24.20 -8.30 1.04
N ARG A 129 23.88 -7.71 -0.13
CA ARG A 129 22.59 -7.87 -0.81
C ARG A 129 22.78 -8.22 -2.29
N ASN A 130 21.81 -8.97 -2.82
CA ASN A 130 21.74 -9.19 -4.26
C ASN A 130 21.20 -7.94 -4.94
N PRO A 131 21.92 -7.35 -5.90
CA PRO A 131 21.47 -6.13 -6.57
C PRO A 131 20.18 -6.37 -7.37
N ILE A 132 19.33 -5.33 -7.44
CA ILE A 132 18.15 -5.33 -8.30
C ILE A 132 18.63 -5.05 -9.72
N VAL A 133 18.40 -5.97 -10.64
CA VAL A 133 18.80 -5.85 -12.05
C VAL A 133 17.68 -5.38 -12.97
N ALA A 134 16.43 -5.58 -12.56
CA ALA A 134 15.27 -5.10 -13.33
C ALA A 134 14.03 -4.98 -12.46
N HIS A 135 13.17 -4.02 -12.82
CA HIS A 135 11.78 -3.95 -12.39
C HIS A 135 10.94 -4.50 -13.54
N GLU A 136 10.44 -5.70 -13.40
CA GLU A 136 9.60 -6.33 -14.41
C GLU A 136 8.13 -6.13 -14.09
N PHE A 137 7.35 -5.87 -15.13
CA PHE A 137 5.91 -5.70 -15.03
C PHE A 137 5.20 -6.96 -15.52
N LEU A 138 4.25 -7.44 -14.72
CA LEU A 138 3.33 -8.52 -15.04
C LEU A 138 1.91 -7.96 -15.07
N GLY A 139 1.28 -8.01 -16.23
CA GLY A 139 -0.08 -7.51 -16.44
C GLY A 139 -0.37 -7.30 -17.90
N ALA A 140 -1.61 -6.85 -18.19
CA ALA A 140 -2.02 -6.45 -19.52
C ALA A 140 -1.36 -5.13 -19.96
N ASP A 141 -1.53 -4.73 -21.20
CA ASP A 141 -1.02 -3.44 -21.72
C ASP A 141 -1.60 -2.27 -20.93
N VAL A 142 -0.72 -1.34 -20.56
CA VAL A 142 -1.03 -0.14 -19.76
C VAL A 142 -1.19 1.11 -20.62
N SER A 143 -0.88 1.02 -21.92
CA SER A 143 -0.88 2.17 -22.84
C SER A 143 -2.25 2.82 -22.90
N GLY A 144 -2.31 4.13 -22.68
CA GLY A 144 -3.53 4.92 -22.68
C GLY A 144 -4.47 4.73 -21.51
N LYS A 145 -4.20 3.78 -20.61
CA LYS A 145 -5.03 3.52 -19.42
C LYS A 145 -4.62 4.36 -18.22
N ASN A 146 -5.56 4.60 -17.34
CA ASN A 146 -5.34 5.17 -16.02
C ASN A 146 -4.87 4.08 -15.05
N MET A 147 -3.96 4.42 -14.14
CA MET A 147 -3.36 3.46 -13.20
C MET A 147 -3.63 3.86 -11.75
N ILE A 148 -4.07 2.92 -10.93
CA ILE A 148 -4.15 3.07 -9.47
C ILE A 148 -3.04 2.24 -8.86
N ILE A 149 -1.99 2.88 -8.35
CA ILE A 149 -0.97 2.21 -7.53
C ILE A 149 -1.47 2.17 -6.09
N ILE A 150 -1.54 0.98 -5.49
CA ILE A 150 -2.06 0.80 -4.14
C ILE A 150 -1.04 0.11 -3.24
N ASP A 151 -0.87 0.66 -2.02
CA ASP A 151 -0.08 0.05 -0.95
C ASP A 151 -0.67 0.36 0.43
N ASP A 152 -0.22 -0.31 1.51
CA ASP A 152 -0.63 0.03 2.87
C ASP A 152 0.02 1.31 3.35
N MET A 153 1.29 1.54 3.01
CA MET A 153 2.00 2.74 3.47
C MET A 153 2.97 3.29 2.46
N ILE A 154 3.09 4.62 2.47
CA ILE A 154 4.18 5.35 1.83
C ILE A 154 5.21 5.67 2.91
N SER A 155 6.35 4.96 2.92
CA SER A 155 7.49 5.28 3.78
C SER A 155 8.30 6.44 3.20
N SER A 156 9.37 6.17 2.43
CA SER A 156 10.10 7.21 1.68
C SER A 156 9.39 7.65 0.39
N GLY A 157 8.54 6.77 -0.15
CA GLY A 157 7.86 6.96 -1.44
C GLY A 157 8.65 6.50 -2.66
N ASP A 158 9.91 6.09 -2.48
CA ASP A 158 10.79 5.73 -3.60
C ASP A 158 10.18 4.66 -4.50
N SER A 159 9.68 3.56 -3.92
CA SER A 159 9.11 2.45 -4.69
C SER A 159 7.88 2.87 -5.50
N MET A 160 6.97 3.65 -4.92
CA MET A 160 5.75 4.08 -5.63
C MET A 160 6.06 5.09 -6.73
N LEU A 161 6.97 6.04 -6.49
CA LEU A 161 7.39 7.02 -7.50
C LEU A 161 8.15 6.35 -8.65
N GLU A 162 8.98 5.36 -8.36
CA GLU A 162 9.67 4.57 -9.38
C GLU A 162 8.68 3.79 -10.26
N VAL A 163 7.71 3.11 -9.64
CA VAL A 163 6.63 2.41 -10.37
C VAL A 163 5.83 3.38 -11.23
N ALA A 164 5.50 4.58 -10.72
CA ALA A 164 4.81 5.61 -11.49
C ALA A 164 5.62 6.02 -12.73
N ALA A 165 6.92 6.26 -12.57
CA ALA A 165 7.80 6.59 -13.69
C ALA A 165 7.83 5.48 -14.76
N LEU A 166 7.94 4.22 -14.33
CA LEU A 166 7.93 3.07 -15.24
C LEU A 166 6.59 2.90 -15.98
N LEU A 167 5.47 3.16 -15.30
CA LEU A 167 4.14 3.15 -15.93
C LEU A 167 3.99 4.26 -16.97
N LYS A 168 4.47 5.47 -16.67
CA LYS A 168 4.50 6.58 -17.65
C LYS A 168 5.35 6.26 -18.86
N GLN A 169 6.52 5.68 -18.69
CA GLN A 169 7.38 5.22 -19.80
C GLN A 169 6.68 4.19 -20.70
N ARG A 170 5.75 3.40 -20.12
CA ARG A 170 4.91 2.44 -20.85
C ARG A 170 3.63 3.03 -21.44
N GLY A 171 3.46 4.35 -21.37
CA GLY A 171 2.34 5.06 -21.98
C GLY A 171 1.07 5.17 -21.12
N ALA A 172 1.15 4.94 -19.81
CA ALA A 172 0.01 5.16 -18.93
C ALA A 172 -0.47 6.63 -18.97
N ALA A 173 -1.79 6.83 -18.99
CA ALA A 173 -2.41 8.15 -19.09
C ALA A 173 -2.30 8.93 -17.77
N LYS A 174 -3.08 8.59 -16.76
CA LYS A 174 -3.06 9.20 -15.44
C LYS A 174 -2.57 8.18 -14.40
N ILE A 175 -1.91 8.66 -13.35
CA ILE A 175 -1.45 7.81 -12.25
C ILE A 175 -2.00 8.35 -10.94
N PHE A 176 -2.69 7.47 -10.22
CA PHE A 176 -3.23 7.70 -8.90
C PHE A 176 -2.46 6.83 -7.91
N MET A 177 -2.00 7.40 -6.81
CA MET A 177 -1.41 6.67 -5.71
C MET A 177 -2.39 6.62 -4.56
N CYS A 178 -2.70 5.42 -4.07
CA CYS A 178 -3.55 5.18 -2.92
C CYS A 178 -2.76 4.45 -1.84
N SER A 179 -2.74 4.99 -0.64
CA SER A 179 -2.08 4.38 0.50
C SER A 179 -2.85 4.69 1.77
N THR A 180 -2.90 3.73 2.70
CA THR A 180 -3.59 3.92 3.97
C THR A 180 -2.82 4.87 4.87
N PHE A 181 -1.50 4.77 4.87
CA PHE A 181 -0.63 5.59 5.71
C PHE A 181 0.44 6.30 4.89
N GLY A 182 0.62 7.59 5.15
CA GLY A 182 1.71 8.40 4.57
C GLY A 182 2.69 8.83 5.66
N LEU A 183 3.86 8.20 5.73
CA LEU A 183 4.92 8.58 6.65
C LEU A 183 5.82 9.66 6.06
N PHE A 184 6.05 9.62 4.75
CA PHE A 184 6.87 10.58 3.99
C PHE A 184 8.22 10.89 4.68
N THR A 185 8.95 9.84 5.04
CA THR A 185 10.19 9.94 5.83
C THR A 185 11.26 10.81 5.17
N ASN A 186 11.21 10.98 3.84
CA ASN A 186 12.12 11.84 3.06
C ASN A 186 11.46 13.16 2.60
N GLY A 187 10.37 13.59 3.27
CA GLY A 187 9.63 14.79 2.90
C GLY A 187 8.69 14.60 1.70
N LEU A 188 8.07 15.70 1.27
CA LEU A 188 7.08 15.72 0.19
C LEU A 188 7.62 16.28 -1.13
N GLU A 189 8.83 16.82 -1.16
CA GLU A 189 9.38 17.54 -2.31
C GLU A 189 9.41 16.71 -3.58
N ARG A 190 9.65 15.40 -3.45
CA ARG A 190 9.66 14.47 -4.59
C ARG A 190 8.26 14.20 -5.14
N PHE A 191 7.25 14.18 -4.28
CA PHE A 191 5.84 14.07 -4.69
C PHE A 191 5.37 15.37 -5.34
N ASP A 192 5.73 16.54 -4.79
CA ASP A 192 5.45 17.84 -5.39
C ASP A 192 6.07 17.97 -6.79
N LYS A 193 7.32 17.48 -6.95
CA LYS A 193 7.98 17.43 -8.25
C LYS A 193 7.24 16.49 -9.22
N ALA A 194 6.93 15.27 -8.79
CA ALA A 194 6.21 14.29 -9.60
C ALA A 194 4.84 14.81 -10.05
N TYR A 195 4.15 15.54 -9.19
CA TYR A 195 2.88 16.19 -9.53
C TYR A 195 3.07 17.28 -10.58
N LYS A 196 4.06 18.17 -10.42
CA LYS A 196 4.38 19.23 -11.39
C LYS A 196 4.79 18.70 -12.77
N GLU A 197 5.49 17.57 -12.78
CA GLU A 197 5.94 16.88 -14.01
C GLU A 197 4.85 15.99 -14.64
N VAL A 198 3.61 16.05 -14.12
CA VAL A 198 2.45 15.24 -14.56
C VAL A 198 2.73 13.73 -14.47
N LEU A 199 3.70 13.35 -13.67
CA LEU A 199 3.98 11.94 -13.36
C LEU A 199 2.92 11.35 -12.45
N LEU A 200 2.40 12.14 -11.51
CA LEU A 200 1.39 11.78 -10.53
C LEU A 200 0.17 12.70 -10.67
N THR A 201 -1.03 12.13 -10.70
CA THR A 201 -2.28 12.91 -10.80
C THR A 201 -2.88 13.17 -9.42
N VAL A 202 -2.96 12.15 -8.55
CA VAL A 202 -3.49 12.26 -7.19
C VAL A 202 -2.76 11.31 -6.26
N CYS A 203 -2.52 11.73 -5.01
CA CYS A 203 -2.13 10.87 -3.91
C CYS A 203 -3.23 10.90 -2.85
N SER A 204 -3.90 9.77 -2.63
CA SER A 204 -5.03 9.64 -1.69
C SER A 204 -4.61 8.89 -0.43
N LEU A 205 -4.81 9.53 0.73
CA LEU A 205 -4.56 8.98 2.05
C LEU A 205 -5.86 9.07 2.87
N PRO A 206 -6.59 7.98 3.11
CA PRO A 206 -7.91 8.02 3.74
C PRO A 206 -7.89 8.31 5.24
N ILE A 207 -6.76 8.04 5.90
CA ILE A 207 -6.65 8.12 7.35
C ILE A 207 -5.39 8.92 7.70
N TRP A 208 -5.55 10.08 8.35
CA TRP A 208 -4.46 10.83 8.95
C TRP A 208 -3.55 11.69 8.07
N TYR A 209 -4.03 12.53 7.18
CA TYR A 209 -3.33 13.79 6.95
C TYR A 209 -4.30 14.91 6.64
N THR A 210 -5.04 15.37 7.64
CA THR A 210 -5.60 16.72 7.69
C THR A 210 -4.54 17.71 8.17
N ARG A 211 -3.40 17.79 7.52
CA ARG A 211 -2.60 19.01 7.50
C ARG A 211 -2.61 19.53 6.09
N HIS A 212 -3.57 20.43 5.88
CA HIS A 212 -3.60 21.46 4.87
C HIS A 212 -2.34 21.55 3.98
N ARG A 213 -2.37 20.84 2.90
CA ARG A 213 -2.11 21.34 1.57
C ARG A 213 -3.03 20.54 0.68
N SER A 214 -4.21 21.12 0.38
CA SER A 214 -4.85 20.85 -0.88
C SER A 214 -3.75 20.97 -1.92
N PHE A 215 -3.42 19.90 -2.64
CA PHE A 215 -2.80 20.01 -3.94
C PHE A 215 -3.87 20.70 -4.79
N SER A 216 -3.97 22.02 -4.66
CA SER A 216 -4.83 22.84 -5.49
C SER A 216 -4.10 23.06 -6.81
N PRO A 217 -4.81 22.97 -7.95
CA PRO A 217 -4.25 23.17 -9.27
C PRO A 217 -3.61 24.54 -9.43
#